data_8b3e9184023b3c672b74916aa98eafce
#
_entry.id   8b3e9184023b3c672b74916aa98eafce
#
_cell.length_a   1.000
_cell.length_b   1.000
_cell.length_c   1.000
_cell.angle_alpha   90.00
_cell.angle_beta   90.00
_cell.angle_gamma   90.00
#
_symmetry.space_group_name_H-M   'P 1'
#
loop_
_entity.id
_entity.type
_entity.pdbx_description
1 polymer ?
#
loop_
_entity_poly.entity_id
_entity_poly.type
_entity_poly.pdbx_seq_one_letter_code
_entity_poly.pdbx_strand_id
1 'polypeptide(L)'
;LIKREVSDGVIAPGYTEEALKILREKRNGTYNVIQIDPEYTPAPIERKQVYGITFEQGRNEIRLDDPKLFENIPTKCKNFPEEAKRDLIIALITLKYTQSNSVCYVKDGQAIGIGAGQQSRIHCTRLAGNKADIWWLRQNPKVMNLPFIPGIRRADRDNTIDVYISDEYEDVLRDGTWQMFFTEKPEILTREEKKAWIAENRGVALGSDAFFPFGDN
;
A
#
# COMPACT_ATOMS: atom_id res chain seq x y z
N LEU A 1 4.62 13.42 -8.55
CA LEU A 1 4.18 12.02 -8.53
C LEU A 1 3.05 11.79 -9.54
N ILE A 2 1.88 12.40 -9.40
CA ILE A 2 0.68 12.15 -10.25
C ILE A 2 0.98 12.26 -11.76
N LYS A 3 1.85 13.20 -12.19
CA LYS A 3 2.25 13.31 -13.60
C LYS A 3 2.87 12.03 -14.15
N ARG A 4 3.61 11.27 -13.31
CA ARG A 4 4.37 10.08 -13.71
C ARG A 4 3.59 8.78 -13.51
N GLU A 5 2.67 8.78 -12.53
CA GLU A 5 1.95 7.56 -12.14
C GLU A 5 0.70 7.34 -13.00
N VAL A 6 0.35 6.06 -13.21
CA VAL A 6 -0.91 5.70 -13.87
C VAL A 6 -2.05 5.94 -12.89
N SER A 7 -3.01 6.79 -13.28
CA SER A 7 -4.22 7.08 -12.52
C SER A 7 -5.29 7.65 -13.46
N ASP A 8 -6.55 7.57 -13.06
CA ASP A 8 -7.68 8.00 -13.89
C ASP A 8 -8.24 9.35 -13.49
N GLY A 9 -7.96 9.79 -12.27
CA GLY A 9 -8.43 11.05 -11.76
C GLY A 9 -7.79 11.45 -10.44
N VAL A 10 -8.08 12.67 -10.02
CA VAL A 10 -7.68 13.24 -8.74
C VAL A 10 -8.86 14.01 -8.15
N ILE A 11 -8.99 13.97 -6.82
CA ILE A 11 -9.96 14.75 -6.06
C ILE A 11 -9.24 15.55 -4.97
N ALA A 12 -9.55 16.83 -4.86
CA ALA A 12 -9.01 17.71 -3.83
C ALA A 12 -9.95 18.88 -3.55
N PRO A 13 -9.83 19.56 -2.39
CA PRO A 13 -10.62 20.76 -2.08
C PRO A 13 -10.31 21.93 -3.00
N GLY A 14 -9.11 21.98 -3.59
CA GLY A 14 -8.71 23.04 -4.52
C GLY A 14 -7.41 22.67 -5.23
N TYR A 15 -7.07 23.46 -6.22
CA TYR A 15 -5.89 23.28 -7.06
C TYR A 15 -5.23 24.62 -7.34
N THR A 16 -3.90 24.67 -7.32
CA THR A 16 -3.17 25.82 -7.85
C THR A 16 -3.21 25.82 -9.38
N GLU A 17 -2.98 26.97 -10.01
CA GLU A 17 -2.92 27.05 -11.49
C GLU A 17 -1.82 26.17 -12.07
N GLU A 18 -0.66 26.06 -11.39
CA GLU A 18 0.42 25.19 -11.80
C GLU A 18 0.02 23.71 -11.74
N ALA A 19 -0.69 23.31 -10.68
CA ALA A 19 -1.21 21.96 -10.55
C ALA A 19 -2.22 21.64 -11.67
N LEU A 20 -3.16 22.56 -11.92
CA LEU A 20 -4.15 22.41 -13.00
C LEU A 20 -3.49 22.29 -14.37
N LYS A 21 -2.43 23.08 -14.65
CA LYS A 21 -1.69 22.99 -15.89
C LYS A 21 -1.10 21.58 -16.08
N ILE A 22 -0.45 21.03 -15.05
CA ILE A 22 0.14 19.68 -15.09
C ILE A 22 -0.95 18.62 -15.28
N LEU A 23 -2.09 18.75 -14.58
CA LEU A 23 -3.17 17.77 -14.63
C LEU A 23 -3.90 17.80 -16.00
N ARG A 24 -4.07 18.97 -16.61
CA ARG A 24 -4.67 19.12 -17.95
C ARG A 24 -3.83 18.48 -19.07
N GLU A 25 -2.51 18.42 -18.90
CA GLU A 25 -1.61 17.74 -19.85
C GLU A 25 -1.71 16.21 -19.77
N LYS A 26 -2.20 15.68 -18.64
CA LYS A 26 -2.28 14.24 -18.40
C LYS A 26 -3.38 13.61 -19.27
N ARG A 27 -3.11 12.40 -19.80
CA ARG A 27 -4.03 11.64 -20.66
C ARG A 27 -4.58 12.47 -21.84
N ASN A 28 -3.75 13.32 -22.41
CA ASN A 28 -4.14 14.21 -23.51
C ASN A 28 -5.39 15.06 -23.20
N GLY A 29 -5.51 15.53 -21.96
CA GLY A 29 -6.63 16.36 -21.52
C GLY A 29 -7.88 15.62 -21.04
N THR A 30 -7.87 14.29 -21.04
CA THR A 30 -9.01 13.47 -20.59
C THR A 30 -8.91 13.00 -19.11
N TYR A 31 -7.95 13.54 -18.37
CA TYR A 31 -7.77 13.21 -16.96
C TYR A 31 -8.86 13.87 -16.10
N ASN A 32 -9.50 13.09 -15.24
CA ASN A 32 -10.56 13.61 -14.36
C ASN A 32 -9.96 14.43 -13.22
N VAL A 33 -10.34 15.70 -13.13
CA VAL A 33 -9.97 16.60 -12.04
C VAL A 33 -11.24 17.01 -11.33
N ILE A 34 -11.42 16.53 -10.09
CA ILE A 34 -12.65 16.71 -9.32
C ILE A 34 -12.33 17.61 -8.13
N GLN A 35 -13.11 18.68 -7.97
CA GLN A 35 -13.05 19.50 -6.76
C GLN A 35 -14.14 19.05 -5.80
N ILE A 36 -13.76 18.77 -4.55
CA ILE A 36 -14.69 18.46 -3.47
C ILE A 36 -15.00 19.74 -2.69
N ASP A 37 -16.26 19.89 -2.28
CA ASP A 37 -16.66 20.93 -1.32
C ASP A 37 -16.12 20.55 0.08
N PRO A 38 -15.20 21.34 0.67
CA PRO A 38 -14.65 21.06 1.98
C PRO A 38 -15.68 21.20 3.12
N GLU A 39 -16.76 21.94 2.90
CA GLU A 39 -17.83 22.12 3.88
C GLU A 39 -18.90 21.01 3.83
N TYR A 40 -18.80 20.12 2.83
CA TYR A 40 -19.75 19.01 2.70
C TYR A 40 -19.65 18.05 3.87
N THR A 41 -20.75 17.90 4.61
CA THR A 41 -20.88 16.90 5.67
C THR A 41 -21.74 15.75 5.18
N PRO A 42 -21.19 14.54 5.05
CA PRO A 42 -21.95 13.38 4.62
C PRO A 42 -23.07 13.04 5.62
N ALA A 43 -24.17 12.50 5.11
CA ALA A 43 -25.25 12.01 5.97
C ALA A 43 -24.75 10.91 6.92
N PRO A 44 -25.29 10.83 8.16
CA PRO A 44 -24.87 9.79 9.13
C PRO A 44 -25.24 8.36 8.70
N ILE A 45 -26.19 8.25 7.78
CA ILE A 45 -26.65 6.97 7.22
C ILE A 45 -26.23 6.89 5.76
N GLU A 46 -25.54 5.82 5.43
CA GLU A 46 -25.16 5.48 4.07
C GLU A 46 -26.21 4.55 3.45
N ARG A 47 -26.59 4.83 2.21
CA ARG A 47 -27.51 4.01 1.42
C ARG A 47 -26.89 3.58 0.11
N LYS A 48 -26.98 2.31 -0.21
CA LYS A 48 -26.53 1.76 -1.49
C LYS A 48 -27.60 0.86 -2.07
N GLN A 49 -28.02 1.14 -3.30
CA GLN A 49 -28.98 0.30 -4.02
C GLN A 49 -28.26 -0.64 -4.99
N VAL A 50 -28.56 -1.92 -4.89
CA VAL A 50 -28.02 -2.98 -5.75
C VAL A 50 -29.16 -3.89 -6.16
N TYR A 51 -29.43 -4.02 -7.46
CA TYR A 51 -30.51 -4.86 -8.01
C TYR A 51 -31.88 -4.61 -7.35
N GLY A 52 -32.23 -3.35 -7.05
CA GLY A 52 -33.50 -2.99 -6.44
C GLY A 52 -33.55 -3.17 -4.91
N ILE A 53 -32.52 -3.74 -4.29
CA ILE A 53 -32.40 -3.85 -2.84
C ILE A 53 -31.60 -2.64 -2.32
N THR A 54 -32.13 -1.96 -1.33
CA THR A 54 -31.44 -0.87 -0.65
C THR A 54 -30.79 -1.38 0.62
N PHE A 55 -29.45 -1.29 0.67
CA PHE A 55 -28.67 -1.49 1.88
C PHE A 55 -28.57 -0.16 2.62
N GLU A 56 -28.76 -0.20 3.91
CA GLU A 56 -28.66 0.96 4.79
C GLU A 56 -27.78 0.61 5.99
N GLN A 57 -26.81 1.49 6.31
CA GLN A 57 -25.93 1.34 7.47
C GLN A 57 -25.53 2.69 8.03
N GLY A 58 -25.13 2.70 9.31
CA GLY A 58 -24.47 3.85 9.90
C GLY A 58 -23.10 4.07 9.26
N ARG A 59 -22.77 5.32 8.96
CA ARG A 59 -21.44 5.68 8.47
C ARG A 59 -20.39 5.44 9.56
N ASN A 60 -19.20 4.97 9.17
CA ASN A 60 -18.07 4.88 10.09
C ASN A 60 -17.57 6.28 10.47
N GLU A 61 -17.93 6.74 11.67
CA GLU A 61 -17.60 8.06 12.20
C GLU A 61 -16.45 8.06 13.20
N ILE A 62 -15.65 6.97 13.27
CA ILE A 62 -14.49 6.91 14.15
C ILE A 62 -13.59 8.12 13.89
N ARG A 63 -13.35 8.88 14.97
CA ARG A 63 -12.43 10.00 14.98
C ARG A 63 -11.03 9.51 15.29
N LEU A 64 -10.13 9.65 14.31
CA LEU A 64 -8.74 9.21 14.42
C LEU A 64 -7.79 10.31 14.90
N ASP A 65 -8.33 11.51 15.08
CA ASP A 65 -7.69 12.68 15.67
C ASP A 65 -8.01 12.85 17.17
N ASP A 66 -8.76 11.91 17.77
CA ASP A 66 -9.11 11.97 19.19
C ASP A 66 -7.88 11.59 20.05
N PRO A 67 -7.41 12.47 20.95
CA PRO A 67 -6.32 12.16 21.88
C PRO A 67 -6.56 10.90 22.72
N LYS A 68 -7.82 10.54 22.97
CA LYS A 68 -8.21 9.34 23.71
C LYS A 68 -7.92 8.03 23.01
N LEU A 69 -7.61 8.07 21.72
CA LEU A 69 -7.33 6.87 20.93
C LEU A 69 -6.24 5.97 21.56
N PHE A 70 -5.28 6.58 22.27
CA PHE A 70 -4.16 5.89 22.93
C PHE A 70 -4.25 5.87 24.46
N GLU A 71 -5.39 6.21 25.07
CA GLU A 71 -5.57 6.12 26.53
C GLU A 71 -5.62 4.67 27.02
N ASN A 72 -6.22 3.79 26.23
CA ASN A 72 -6.31 2.36 26.56
C ASN A 72 -5.26 1.55 25.80
N ILE A 73 -4.15 1.24 26.46
CA ILE A 73 -3.09 0.38 25.96
C ILE A 73 -3.12 -0.93 26.74
N PRO A 74 -3.74 -2.01 26.21
CA PRO A 74 -3.90 -3.26 26.93
C PRO A 74 -2.60 -4.08 27.06
N THR A 75 -1.61 -3.80 26.22
CA THR A 75 -0.33 -4.52 26.20
C THR A 75 0.52 -4.23 27.45
N LYS A 76 1.50 -5.11 27.74
CA LYS A 76 2.48 -4.91 28.83
C LYS A 76 3.35 -3.68 28.60
N CYS A 77 3.81 -3.46 27.37
CA CYS A 77 4.52 -2.25 26.99
C CYS A 77 3.52 -1.11 26.85
N LYS A 78 3.64 -0.11 27.71
CA LYS A 78 2.78 1.08 27.74
C LYS A 78 3.39 2.26 27.00
N ASN A 79 4.69 2.20 26.78
CA ASN A 79 5.47 3.26 26.13
C ASN A 79 5.81 2.83 24.69
N PHE A 80 5.42 3.62 23.73
CA PHE A 80 5.83 3.44 22.34
C PHE A 80 6.10 4.80 21.68
N PRO A 81 7.01 4.84 20.69
CA PRO A 81 7.45 6.08 20.07
C PRO A 81 6.31 6.85 19.39
N GLU A 82 6.45 8.15 19.25
CA GLU A 82 5.48 8.99 18.51
C GLU A 82 5.36 8.58 17.05
N GLU A 83 6.45 8.10 16.44
CA GLU A 83 6.45 7.54 15.09
C GLU A 83 5.50 6.32 14.98
N ALA A 84 5.50 5.47 16.00
CA ALA A 84 4.59 4.31 16.04
C ALA A 84 3.13 4.74 16.18
N LYS A 85 2.84 5.79 16.98
CA LYS A 85 1.48 6.36 17.09
C LYS A 85 1.02 6.92 15.75
N ARG A 86 1.86 7.70 15.08
CA ARG A 86 1.59 8.22 13.74
C ARG A 86 1.27 7.07 12.76
N ASP A 87 2.10 6.04 12.76
CA ASP A 87 1.96 4.91 11.84
C ASP A 87 0.70 4.08 12.15
N LEU A 88 0.33 3.93 13.42
CA LEU A 88 -0.95 3.32 13.82
C LEU A 88 -2.16 4.15 13.37
N ILE A 89 -2.10 5.48 13.48
CA ILE A 89 -3.16 6.36 12.95
C ILE A 89 -3.31 6.18 11.44
N ILE A 90 -2.19 6.14 10.71
CA ILE A 90 -2.21 5.91 9.24
C ILE A 90 -2.81 4.54 8.91
N ALA A 91 -2.46 3.50 9.68
CA ALA A 91 -3.06 2.18 9.52
C ALA A 91 -4.58 2.25 9.71
N LEU A 92 -5.07 2.91 10.76
CA LEU A 92 -6.50 3.05 11.03
C LEU A 92 -7.23 3.89 9.97
N ILE A 93 -6.62 4.97 9.47
CA ILE A 93 -7.15 5.74 8.34
C ILE A 93 -7.30 4.84 7.11
N THR A 94 -6.25 4.08 6.79
CA THR A 94 -6.26 3.15 5.66
C THR A 94 -7.38 2.12 5.81
N LEU A 95 -7.50 1.51 6.99
CA LEU A 95 -8.49 0.46 7.26
C LEU A 95 -9.93 0.99 7.30
N LYS A 96 -10.14 2.23 7.73
CA LYS A 96 -11.46 2.89 7.72
C LYS A 96 -12.10 2.87 6.32
N TYR A 97 -11.28 2.97 5.27
CA TYR A 97 -11.71 3.01 3.87
C TYR A 97 -11.39 1.73 3.09
N THR A 98 -11.03 0.65 3.80
CA THR A 98 -10.68 -0.64 3.19
C THR A 98 -11.75 -1.69 3.48
N GLN A 99 -12.07 -2.49 2.47
CA GLN A 99 -13.03 -3.59 2.59
C GLN A 99 -12.61 -4.61 3.66
N SER A 100 -13.46 -4.88 4.64
CA SER A 100 -13.27 -5.94 5.64
C SER A 100 -13.31 -7.35 5.00
N ASN A 101 -12.61 -8.34 5.52
CA ASN A 101 -11.59 -8.26 6.56
C ASN A 101 -10.36 -7.54 6.03
N SER A 102 -9.75 -6.69 6.82
CA SER A 102 -8.58 -5.93 6.39
C SER A 102 -7.52 -5.75 7.46
N VAL A 103 -6.27 -5.73 7.02
CA VAL A 103 -5.06 -5.54 7.82
C VAL A 103 -4.12 -4.63 7.05
N CYS A 104 -3.43 -3.73 7.75
CA CYS A 104 -2.49 -2.78 7.16
C CYS A 104 -1.19 -2.73 7.96
N TYR A 105 -0.06 -2.91 7.26
CA TYR A 105 1.27 -2.63 7.77
C TYR A 105 1.71 -1.23 7.34
N VAL A 106 2.25 -0.48 8.29
CA VAL A 106 2.71 0.91 8.08
C VAL A 106 4.13 1.07 8.60
N LYS A 107 4.94 1.81 7.86
CA LYS A 107 6.30 2.18 8.26
C LYS A 107 6.61 3.59 7.78
N ASP A 108 7.21 4.39 8.67
CA ASP A 108 7.72 5.73 8.37
C ASP A 108 6.68 6.64 7.66
N GLY A 109 5.41 6.55 8.09
CA GLY A 109 4.32 7.35 7.52
C GLY A 109 3.72 6.81 6.23
N GLN A 110 4.06 5.59 5.82
CA GLN A 110 3.58 4.98 4.58
C GLN A 110 2.94 3.62 4.84
N ALA A 111 1.74 3.37 4.30
CA ALA A 111 1.15 2.04 4.23
C ALA A 111 1.95 1.19 3.22
N ILE A 112 2.64 0.17 3.73
CA ILE A 112 3.57 -0.67 2.96
C ILE A 112 2.99 -2.03 2.57
N GLY A 113 1.90 -2.45 3.23
CA GLY A 113 1.20 -3.68 2.89
C GLY A 113 -0.24 -3.66 3.36
N ILE A 114 -1.18 -3.88 2.46
CA ILE A 114 -2.62 -3.91 2.75
C ILE A 114 -3.18 -5.23 2.26
N GLY A 115 -3.80 -5.98 3.17
CA GLY A 115 -4.61 -7.15 2.86
C GLY A 115 -6.08 -6.83 3.10
N ALA A 116 -6.93 -7.07 2.14
CA ALA A 116 -8.34 -6.66 2.17
C ALA A 116 -9.25 -7.69 1.53
N GLY A 117 -10.52 -7.73 1.98
CA GLY A 117 -11.57 -8.51 1.37
C GLY A 117 -11.35 -10.03 1.37
N GLN A 118 -10.51 -10.55 2.26
CA GLN A 118 -10.23 -11.98 2.34
C GLN A 118 -11.26 -12.69 3.24
N GLN A 119 -11.44 -13.98 3.04
CA GLN A 119 -12.37 -14.81 3.80
C GLN A 119 -11.99 -14.94 5.29
N SER A 120 -10.70 -14.82 5.62
CA SER A 120 -10.23 -14.90 6.99
C SER A 120 -9.20 -13.82 7.32
N ARG A 121 -9.15 -13.45 8.59
CA ARG A 121 -8.19 -12.45 9.11
C ARG A 121 -6.74 -12.88 8.91
N ILE A 122 -6.45 -14.17 9.08
CA ILE A 122 -5.09 -14.69 8.86
C ILE A 122 -4.65 -14.55 7.39
N HIS A 123 -5.56 -14.73 6.43
CA HIS A 123 -5.25 -14.52 5.02
C HIS A 123 -5.00 -13.05 4.71
N CYS A 124 -5.76 -12.13 5.34
CA CYS A 124 -5.49 -10.69 5.24
C CYS A 124 -4.10 -10.35 5.79
N THR A 125 -3.75 -10.88 6.95
CA THR A 125 -2.46 -10.65 7.60
C THR A 125 -1.31 -11.15 6.71
N ARG A 126 -1.42 -12.38 6.18
CA ARG A 126 -0.42 -12.94 5.27
C ARG A 126 -0.28 -12.13 3.98
N LEU A 127 -1.39 -11.75 3.37
CA LEU A 127 -1.38 -10.93 2.15
C LEU A 127 -0.74 -9.56 2.39
N ALA A 128 -1.11 -8.91 3.50
CA ALA A 128 -0.54 -7.63 3.88
C ALA A 128 0.96 -7.76 4.19
N GLY A 129 1.36 -8.81 4.93
CA GLY A 129 2.76 -9.10 5.25
C GLY A 129 3.60 -9.35 4.00
N ASN A 130 3.13 -10.20 3.09
CA ASN A 130 3.82 -10.45 1.82
C ASN A 130 4.04 -9.16 1.01
N LYS A 131 3.05 -8.27 0.96
CA LYS A 131 3.21 -6.97 0.30
C LYS A 131 4.23 -6.07 1.00
N ALA A 132 4.23 -6.06 2.34
CA ALA A 132 5.22 -5.32 3.11
C ALA A 132 6.64 -5.86 2.90
N ASP A 133 6.80 -7.17 2.83
CA ASP A 133 8.07 -7.83 2.53
C ASP A 133 8.57 -7.49 1.12
N ILE A 134 7.69 -7.53 0.11
CA ILE A 134 7.98 -7.12 -1.26
C ILE A 134 8.41 -5.65 -1.30
N TRP A 135 7.67 -4.77 -0.61
CA TRP A 135 8.01 -3.35 -0.52
C TRP A 135 9.42 -3.14 0.05
N TRP A 136 9.80 -3.91 1.07
CA TRP A 136 11.12 -3.85 1.69
C TRP A 136 12.21 -4.47 0.81
N LEU A 137 11.93 -5.62 0.17
CA LEU A 137 12.84 -6.28 -0.76
C LEU A 137 13.17 -5.40 -1.98
N ARG A 138 12.23 -4.60 -2.47
CA ARG A 138 12.47 -3.65 -3.58
C ARG A 138 13.53 -2.59 -3.24
N GLN A 139 13.85 -2.39 -1.97
CA GLN A 139 14.89 -1.48 -1.50
C GLN A 139 16.25 -2.16 -1.27
N ASN A 140 16.32 -3.47 -1.50
CA ASN A 140 17.59 -4.20 -1.40
C ASN A 140 18.59 -3.67 -2.46
N PRO A 141 19.87 -3.45 -2.11
CA PRO A 141 20.87 -2.96 -3.06
C PRO A 141 20.97 -3.78 -4.36
N LYS A 142 20.84 -5.12 -4.31
CA LYS A 142 20.82 -5.95 -5.53
C LYS A 142 19.65 -5.60 -6.43
N VAL A 143 18.48 -5.27 -5.87
CA VAL A 143 17.27 -4.89 -6.63
C VAL A 143 17.39 -3.48 -7.17
N MET A 144 17.88 -2.55 -6.34
CA MET A 144 18.05 -1.14 -6.74
C MET A 144 19.07 -0.96 -7.87
N ASN A 145 20.07 -1.83 -7.94
CA ASN A 145 21.16 -1.78 -8.92
C ASN A 145 20.98 -2.79 -10.07
N LEU A 146 19.78 -3.32 -10.31
CA LEU A 146 19.51 -4.19 -11.44
C LEU A 146 19.91 -3.52 -12.76
N PRO A 147 20.73 -4.18 -13.62
CA PRO A 147 21.31 -3.59 -14.82
C PRO A 147 20.30 -3.57 -15.98
N PHE A 148 19.22 -2.82 -15.84
CA PHE A 148 18.20 -2.72 -16.88
C PHE A 148 18.72 -2.12 -18.19
N ILE A 149 18.20 -2.60 -19.32
CA ILE A 149 18.49 -2.02 -20.63
C ILE A 149 18.04 -0.56 -20.71
N PRO A 150 18.77 0.32 -21.42
CA PRO A 150 18.34 1.69 -21.65
C PRO A 150 16.96 1.74 -22.33
N GLY A 151 16.08 2.61 -21.82
CA GLY A 151 14.76 2.82 -22.44
C GLY A 151 13.72 1.75 -22.13
N ILE A 152 13.99 0.81 -21.20
CA ILE A 152 12.95 -0.14 -20.73
C ILE A 152 11.72 0.61 -20.26
N ARG A 153 10.55 0.16 -20.68
CA ARG A 153 9.29 0.76 -20.22
C ARG A 153 9.11 0.54 -18.72
N ARG A 154 8.56 1.53 -18.03
CA ARG A 154 8.37 1.48 -16.58
C ARG A 154 7.58 0.24 -16.12
N ALA A 155 6.49 -0.08 -16.81
CA ALA A 155 5.68 -1.25 -16.47
C ALA A 155 6.47 -2.56 -16.57
N ASP A 156 7.28 -2.71 -17.61
CA ASP A 156 8.12 -3.90 -17.81
C ASP A 156 9.19 -3.99 -16.71
N ARG A 157 9.81 -2.85 -16.38
CA ARG A 157 10.78 -2.77 -15.27
C ARG A 157 10.15 -3.18 -13.94
N ASP A 158 8.98 -2.63 -13.60
CA ASP A 158 8.30 -2.90 -12.34
C ASP A 158 7.87 -4.36 -12.24
N ASN A 159 7.31 -4.92 -13.30
CA ASN A 159 6.94 -6.34 -13.37
C ASN A 159 8.17 -7.25 -13.27
N THR A 160 9.26 -6.90 -13.95
CA THR A 160 10.52 -7.67 -13.89
C THR A 160 11.10 -7.67 -12.48
N ILE A 161 11.03 -6.55 -11.75
CA ILE A 161 11.45 -6.49 -10.34
C ILE A 161 10.60 -7.43 -9.50
N ASP A 162 9.29 -7.41 -9.65
CA ASP A 162 8.38 -8.26 -8.86
C ASP A 162 8.67 -9.76 -9.10
N VAL A 163 8.89 -10.16 -10.34
CA VAL A 163 9.27 -11.55 -10.68
C VAL A 163 10.67 -11.86 -10.15
N TYR A 164 11.65 -10.96 -10.30
CA TYR A 164 13.02 -11.18 -9.82
C TYR A 164 13.10 -11.42 -8.30
N ILE A 165 12.29 -10.71 -7.51
CA ILE A 165 12.25 -10.89 -6.05
C ILE A 165 11.35 -12.03 -5.60
N SER A 166 10.54 -12.60 -6.47
CA SER A 166 9.68 -13.75 -6.19
C SER A 166 10.46 -15.07 -6.16
N ASP A 167 9.77 -16.18 -5.94
CA ASP A 167 10.34 -17.51 -6.12
C ASP A 167 10.36 -17.96 -7.60
N GLU A 168 9.70 -17.19 -8.49
CA GLU A 168 9.61 -17.41 -9.93
C GLU A 168 10.67 -16.62 -10.71
N TYR A 169 11.75 -16.20 -10.06
CA TYR A 169 12.82 -15.36 -10.65
C TYR A 169 13.44 -15.96 -11.93
N GLU A 170 13.38 -17.28 -12.11
CA GLU A 170 13.84 -17.95 -13.32
C GLU A 170 13.10 -17.47 -14.57
N ASP A 171 11.87 -17.03 -14.47
CA ASP A 171 11.08 -16.54 -15.58
C ASP A 171 11.68 -15.29 -16.25
N VAL A 172 12.44 -14.51 -15.48
CA VAL A 172 13.16 -13.34 -16.00
C VAL A 172 14.67 -13.55 -16.10
N LEU A 173 15.24 -14.58 -15.45
CA LEU A 173 16.70 -14.83 -15.46
C LEU A 173 17.13 -16.01 -16.32
N ARG A 174 16.21 -16.80 -16.90
CA ARG A 174 16.57 -17.89 -17.81
C ARG A 174 17.22 -17.36 -19.09
N ASP A 175 18.09 -18.19 -19.67
CA ASP A 175 18.76 -17.84 -20.93
C ASP A 175 17.74 -17.65 -22.08
N GLY A 176 17.95 -16.62 -22.88
CA GLY A 176 17.01 -16.20 -23.91
C GLY A 176 15.92 -15.23 -23.43
N THR A 177 15.77 -15.04 -22.11
CA THR A 177 14.77 -14.10 -21.55
C THR A 177 15.41 -12.91 -20.87
N TRP A 178 16.45 -13.14 -20.04
CA TRP A 178 17.07 -12.04 -19.30
C TRP A 178 17.58 -10.89 -20.20
N GLN A 179 18.03 -11.22 -21.39
CA GLN A 179 18.51 -10.22 -22.39
C GLN A 179 17.42 -9.23 -22.84
N MET A 180 16.15 -9.57 -22.61
CA MET A 180 15.02 -8.67 -22.92
C MET A 180 14.91 -7.52 -21.92
N PHE A 181 15.47 -7.69 -20.72
CA PHE A 181 15.30 -6.75 -19.62
C PHE A 181 16.61 -6.14 -19.14
N PHE A 182 17.73 -6.87 -19.23
CA PHE A 182 18.98 -6.52 -18.60
C PHE A 182 20.14 -6.44 -19.62
N THR A 183 21.12 -5.59 -19.34
CA THR A 183 22.35 -5.48 -20.14
C THR A 183 23.34 -6.60 -19.84
N GLU A 184 23.26 -7.18 -18.65
CA GLU A 184 24.00 -8.37 -18.20
C GLU A 184 23.12 -9.18 -17.28
N LYS A 185 23.40 -10.51 -17.15
CA LYS A 185 22.58 -11.39 -16.33
C LYS A 185 22.80 -11.07 -14.85
N PRO A 186 21.75 -10.59 -14.13
CA PRO A 186 21.88 -10.32 -12.69
C PRO A 186 22.15 -11.58 -11.87
N GLU A 187 22.84 -11.41 -10.76
CA GLU A 187 22.90 -12.45 -9.72
C GLU A 187 21.52 -12.67 -9.09
N ILE A 188 21.26 -13.90 -8.68
CA ILE A 188 20.03 -14.26 -7.97
C ILE A 188 20.04 -13.62 -6.58
N LEU A 189 18.92 -13.08 -6.15
CA LEU A 189 18.68 -12.75 -4.76
C LEU A 189 18.21 -14.02 -4.04
N THR A 190 19.11 -14.68 -3.32
CA THR A 190 18.84 -15.98 -2.69
C THR A 190 17.80 -15.87 -1.57
N ARG A 191 17.20 -17.01 -1.21
CA ARG A 191 16.22 -17.08 -0.12
C ARG A 191 16.83 -16.65 1.22
N GLU A 192 18.07 -16.98 1.45
CA GLU A 192 18.81 -16.60 2.65
C GLU A 192 19.03 -15.10 2.71
N GLU A 193 19.44 -14.48 1.59
CA GLU A 193 19.60 -13.03 1.48
C GLU A 193 18.25 -12.29 1.66
N LYS A 194 17.17 -12.79 1.05
CA LYS A 194 15.82 -12.25 1.25
C LYS A 194 15.43 -12.25 2.72
N LYS A 195 15.60 -13.40 3.41
CA LYS A 195 15.28 -13.54 4.84
C LYS A 195 16.13 -12.62 5.71
N ALA A 196 17.44 -12.54 5.45
CA ALA A 196 18.33 -11.66 6.18
C ALA A 196 17.90 -10.19 6.04
N TRP A 197 17.61 -9.75 4.82
CA TRP A 197 17.15 -8.39 4.55
C TRP A 197 15.80 -8.07 5.21
N ILE A 198 14.82 -8.98 5.12
CA ILE A 198 13.52 -8.81 5.78
C ILE A 198 13.69 -8.73 7.30
N ALA A 199 14.59 -9.52 7.87
CA ALA A 199 14.86 -9.52 9.30
C ALA A 199 15.44 -8.19 9.82
N GLU A 200 15.98 -7.33 8.97
CA GLU A 200 16.44 -5.98 9.32
C GLU A 200 15.31 -4.96 9.42
N ASN A 201 14.16 -5.26 8.84
CA ASN A 201 13.02 -4.35 8.85
C ASN A 201 12.44 -4.24 10.28
N ARG A 202 12.59 -3.07 10.89
CA ARG A 202 12.14 -2.75 12.26
C ARG A 202 11.22 -1.53 12.25
N GLY A 203 10.47 -1.34 13.34
CA GLY A 203 9.60 -0.18 13.50
C GLY A 203 8.38 -0.21 12.59
N VAL A 204 7.86 -1.39 12.29
CA VAL A 204 6.64 -1.56 11.49
C VAL A 204 5.43 -1.61 12.42
N ALA A 205 4.43 -0.76 12.16
CA ALA A 205 3.15 -0.77 12.85
C ALA A 205 2.13 -1.64 12.09
N LEU A 206 1.26 -2.31 12.82
CA LEU A 206 0.20 -3.16 12.28
C LEU A 206 -1.15 -2.70 12.81
N GLY A 207 -2.10 -2.45 11.91
CA GLY A 207 -3.51 -2.22 12.21
C GLY A 207 -4.42 -3.33 11.68
N SER A 208 -5.55 -3.55 12.36
CA SER A 208 -6.62 -4.45 11.92
C SER A 208 -7.98 -3.77 12.10
N ASP A 209 -8.91 -3.97 11.17
CA ASP A 209 -10.25 -3.35 11.22
C ASP A 209 -11.16 -3.95 12.31
N ALA A 210 -10.78 -5.07 12.92
CA ALA A 210 -11.52 -5.67 14.03
C ALA A 210 -10.58 -6.29 15.08
N PHE A 211 -10.31 -7.58 15.00
CA PHE A 211 -9.44 -8.30 15.92
C PHE A 211 -8.20 -8.83 15.23
N PHE A 212 -7.17 -9.13 16.01
CA PHE A 212 -6.03 -9.88 15.49
C PHE A 212 -6.32 -11.38 15.50
N PRO A 213 -5.81 -12.16 14.54
CA PRO A 213 -5.94 -13.60 14.55
C PRO A 213 -5.28 -14.17 15.81
N PHE A 214 -5.97 -15.11 16.46
CA PHE A 214 -5.42 -15.84 17.58
C PHE A 214 -4.64 -17.05 17.11
N GLY A 215 -3.66 -17.47 17.86
CA GLY A 215 -2.80 -18.60 17.57
C GLY A 215 -1.41 -18.16 17.12
N ASP A 216 -0.69 -18.99 16.48
CA ASP A 216 0.75 -19.00 16.22
C ASP A 216 1.26 -17.85 15.31
N ASN A 217 1.05 -16.61 15.75
CA ASN A 217 1.51 -15.41 15.04
C ASN A 217 2.68 -14.73 15.74
#